data_e855dba14b15b2c76c36af411d2c94df
#
_entry.id   e855dba14b15b2c76c36af411d2c94df
#
_cell.length_a   1.000
_cell.length_b   1.000
_cell.length_c   1.000
_cell.angle_alpha   90.00
_cell.angle_beta   90.00
_cell.angle_gamma   90.00
#
_symmetry.space_group_name_H-M   'P 1'
#
loop_
_entity.id
_entity.type
_entity.pdbx_description
1 polymer ?
#
loop_
_entity_poly.entity_id
_entity_poly.type
_entity_poly.pdbx_seq_one_letter_code
_entity_poly.pdbx_strand_id
1 'polypeptide(L)'
;MKADSLQAWGSSGEYIPFGPFSHRVFVKQLGDPQATAERTLLLVHGFPESSYTYHAVVDGLQNTFERIILFDFPGFGWSDKPEATYEYSLMVHADVAFAVWQHFGVKGGHVLAHDMGVSVATEILARHEQDLLPKWFSVGLQSLTLTNGSMVLEFTRLRITQKLLLSRNGRFFNRLFIIYRLFRHQIRSAHGNDRLADGEIWALWEGNVLQDGHRKIYRLIRYYRERARFEKTRWLPALARTALPLHLCWGDQDAVAKVAMAHYLKEKVCSQATLTIMSGLGHFGQMGSPAEWVAAVEAFYRK
;
A
#
# COMPACT_ATOMS: atom_id res chain seq x y z
N MET A 1 21.46 10.58 -1.08
CA MET A 1 21.40 10.79 0.38
C MET A 1 21.47 9.42 1.05
N LYS A 2 22.29 9.25 2.10
CA LYS A 2 22.18 8.09 2.96
C LYS A 2 20.73 8.06 3.45
N ALA A 3 20.06 6.90 3.41
CA ALA A 3 18.78 6.72 4.02
C ALA A 3 18.79 7.43 5.37
N ASP A 4 18.02 8.52 5.48
CA ASP A 4 17.64 9.00 6.78
C ASP A 4 17.03 7.77 7.41
N SER A 5 17.71 7.26 8.43
CA SER A 5 17.45 5.94 8.95
C SER A 5 15.95 5.81 9.17
N LEU A 6 15.43 4.59 9.10
CA LEU A 6 14.08 4.27 9.49
C LEU A 6 13.68 5.04 10.77
N GLN A 7 14.63 5.23 11.74
CA GLN A 7 14.42 6.03 12.96
C GLN A 7 14.14 7.52 12.68
N ALA A 8 14.86 8.16 11.76
CA ALA A 8 14.60 9.56 11.40
C ALA A 8 13.21 9.72 10.77
N TRP A 9 12.80 8.76 9.94
CA TRP A 9 11.43 8.73 9.42
C TRP A 9 10.39 8.65 10.52
N GLY A 10 10.57 7.74 11.48
CA GLY A 10 9.66 7.56 12.62
C GLY A 10 9.61 8.77 13.55
N SER A 11 10.74 9.46 13.76
CA SER A 11 10.79 10.65 14.65
C SER A 11 10.12 11.90 14.04
N SER A 12 9.86 11.92 12.74
CA SER A 12 9.27 13.05 12.02
C SER A 12 7.76 12.89 11.76
N GLY A 13 7.14 11.86 12.29
CA GLY A 13 5.69 11.67 12.27
C GLY A 13 5.05 11.84 13.65
N GLU A 14 3.75 11.65 13.70
CA GLU A 14 2.95 11.72 14.92
C GLU A 14 2.03 10.51 15.06
N TYR A 15 1.25 10.43 16.13
CA TYR A 15 0.33 9.32 16.37
C TYR A 15 -1.09 9.81 16.60
N ILE A 16 -2.04 9.14 15.97
CA ILE A 16 -3.47 9.36 16.23
C ILE A 16 -4.11 8.11 16.85
N PRO A 17 -5.11 8.25 17.72
CA PRO A 17 -5.88 7.11 18.20
C PRO A 17 -6.86 6.61 17.14
N PHE A 18 -7.00 5.29 17.02
CA PHE A 18 -7.99 4.66 16.15
C PHE A 18 -8.79 3.57 16.86
N GLY A 19 -10.10 3.55 16.60
CA GLY A 19 -11.02 2.55 17.09
C GLY A 19 -11.31 2.63 18.59
N PRO A 20 -12.15 1.72 19.12
CA PRO A 20 -12.63 1.78 20.50
C PRO A 20 -11.53 1.51 21.56
N PHE A 21 -10.41 0.94 21.14
CA PHE A 21 -9.26 0.66 22.01
C PHE A 21 -8.15 1.70 21.86
N SER A 22 -8.39 2.78 21.11
CA SER A 22 -7.42 3.88 20.89
C SER A 22 -6.04 3.40 20.43
N HIS A 23 -5.99 2.42 19.52
CA HIS A 23 -4.72 1.97 18.94
C HIS A 23 -4.00 3.14 18.26
N ARG A 24 -2.71 3.30 18.56
CA ARG A 24 -1.92 4.38 17.97
C ARG A 24 -1.60 4.04 16.52
N VAL A 25 -2.00 4.93 15.63
CA VAL A 25 -1.68 4.88 14.20
C VAL A 25 -0.61 5.94 13.93
N PHE A 26 0.52 5.52 13.40
CA PHE A 26 1.57 6.43 12.95
C PHE A 26 1.12 7.15 11.68
N VAL A 27 1.26 8.47 11.67
CA VAL A 27 0.84 9.33 10.56
C VAL A 27 1.90 10.39 10.26
N LYS A 28 1.97 10.81 9.01
CA LYS A 28 2.92 11.81 8.56
C LYS A 28 2.32 12.65 7.44
N GLN A 29 2.51 13.96 7.55
CA GLN A 29 2.18 14.91 6.49
C GLN A 29 3.46 15.60 6.02
N LEU A 30 3.59 15.77 4.71
CA LEU A 30 4.64 16.53 4.05
C LEU A 30 4.00 17.67 3.23
N GLY A 31 4.68 18.80 3.14
CA GLY A 31 4.25 19.94 2.33
C GLY A 31 3.18 20.81 2.99
N ASP A 32 2.42 21.53 2.17
CA ASP A 32 1.45 22.55 2.64
C ASP A 32 0.15 21.94 3.17
N PRO A 33 -0.19 22.12 4.46
CA PRO A 33 -1.45 21.63 5.03
C PRO A 33 -2.71 22.28 4.43
N GLN A 34 -2.57 23.39 3.71
CA GLN A 34 -3.69 24.10 3.08
C GLN A 34 -3.85 23.77 1.58
N ALA A 35 -3.02 22.87 1.03
CA ALA A 35 -3.11 22.47 -0.37
C ALA A 35 -4.50 21.92 -0.70
N THR A 36 -4.97 22.25 -1.92
CA THR A 36 -6.28 21.78 -2.41
C THR A 36 -6.29 20.26 -2.64
N ALA A 37 -7.46 19.69 -2.88
CA ALA A 37 -7.60 18.27 -3.16
C ALA A 37 -6.83 17.83 -4.41
N GLU A 38 -6.78 18.68 -5.45
CA GLU A 38 -6.08 18.45 -6.71
C GLU A 38 -4.55 18.46 -6.53
N ARG A 39 -4.06 19.01 -5.42
CA ARG A 39 -2.64 19.10 -5.08
C ARG A 39 -2.27 18.22 -3.89
N THR A 40 -3.20 17.36 -3.43
CA THR A 40 -3.02 16.46 -2.28
C THR A 40 -2.89 15.02 -2.74
N LEU A 41 -1.80 14.34 -2.34
CA LEU A 41 -1.55 12.93 -2.58
C LEU A 41 -1.71 12.12 -1.28
N LEU A 42 -2.45 11.03 -1.35
CA LEU A 42 -2.78 10.13 -0.25
C LEU A 42 -2.11 8.77 -0.53
N LEU A 43 -1.00 8.49 0.16
CA LEU A 43 -0.19 7.29 -0.07
C LEU A 43 -0.64 6.15 0.83
N VAL A 44 -0.84 4.96 0.24
CA VAL A 44 -1.31 3.75 0.92
C VAL A 44 -0.31 2.62 0.68
N HIS A 45 0.40 2.20 1.74
CA HIS A 45 1.44 1.18 1.66
C HIS A 45 0.89 -0.25 1.57
N GLY A 46 1.77 -1.20 1.25
CA GLY A 46 1.46 -2.61 1.09
C GLY A 46 1.95 -3.52 2.23
N PHE A 47 2.14 -4.80 1.89
CA PHE A 47 2.61 -5.85 2.78
C PHE A 47 3.93 -6.46 2.24
N PRO A 48 4.93 -6.67 3.07
CA PRO A 48 5.08 -6.34 4.49
C PRO A 48 5.83 -5.01 4.71
N GLU A 49 5.22 -3.92 4.34
CA GLU A 49 5.79 -2.58 4.26
C GLU A 49 5.29 -1.67 5.41
N SER A 50 5.64 -0.40 5.32
CA SER A 50 5.12 0.72 6.09
C SER A 50 5.17 1.97 5.19
N SER A 51 4.78 3.12 5.70
CA SER A 51 4.94 4.41 5.00
C SER A 51 6.37 4.70 4.55
N TYR A 52 7.36 4.09 5.21
CA TYR A 52 8.77 4.20 4.85
C TYR A 52 9.07 3.68 3.43
N THR A 53 8.26 2.81 2.87
CA THR A 53 8.42 2.34 1.48
C THR A 53 8.49 3.48 0.46
N TYR A 54 7.94 4.65 0.80
CA TYR A 54 7.89 5.83 -0.05
C TYR A 54 9.02 6.84 0.23
N HIS A 55 9.94 6.57 1.19
CA HIS A 55 10.96 7.52 1.63
C HIS A 55 11.83 8.08 0.49
N ALA A 56 12.16 7.23 -0.50
CA ALA A 56 13.02 7.59 -1.61
C ALA A 56 12.28 8.34 -2.76
N VAL A 57 10.95 8.41 -2.72
CA VAL A 57 10.12 8.98 -3.80
C VAL A 57 9.33 10.21 -3.39
N VAL A 58 9.17 10.49 -2.10
CA VAL A 58 8.34 11.61 -1.63
C VAL A 58 8.86 12.97 -2.12
N ASP A 59 10.17 13.19 -2.12
CA ASP A 59 10.76 14.44 -2.62
C ASP A 59 10.46 14.66 -4.11
N GLY A 60 10.53 13.58 -4.91
CA GLY A 60 10.15 13.63 -6.33
C GLY A 60 8.67 13.92 -6.51
N LEU A 61 7.80 13.26 -5.75
CA LEU A 61 6.35 13.47 -5.82
C LEU A 61 5.92 14.87 -5.39
N GLN A 62 6.69 15.56 -4.53
CA GLN A 62 6.44 16.96 -4.15
C GLN A 62 6.62 17.97 -5.31
N ASN A 63 7.23 17.56 -6.43
CA ASN A 63 7.24 18.39 -7.65
C ASN A 63 5.84 18.50 -8.29
N THR A 64 4.97 17.52 -8.04
CA THR A 64 3.60 17.48 -8.57
C THR A 64 2.55 17.78 -7.51
N PHE A 65 2.77 17.32 -6.28
CA PHE A 65 1.81 17.47 -5.17
C PHE A 65 2.37 18.37 -4.08
N GLU A 66 1.61 19.38 -3.70
CA GLU A 66 1.98 20.33 -2.64
C GLU A 66 1.82 19.71 -1.26
N ARG A 67 0.98 18.67 -1.12
CA ARG A 67 0.69 17.98 0.13
C ARG A 67 0.71 16.47 -0.09
N ILE A 68 1.42 15.73 0.80
CA ILE A 68 1.45 14.27 0.80
C ILE A 68 1.10 13.76 2.20
N ILE A 69 0.15 12.84 2.29
CA ILE A 69 -0.26 12.18 3.53
C ILE A 69 0.18 10.71 3.47
N LEU A 70 0.89 10.28 4.52
CA LEU A 70 1.34 8.90 4.71
C LEU A 70 0.93 8.41 6.10
N PHE A 71 0.83 7.11 6.25
CA PHE A 71 0.53 6.48 7.54
C PHE A 71 0.93 5.00 7.51
N ASP A 72 1.03 4.40 8.70
CA ASP A 72 1.22 2.96 8.85
C ASP A 72 -0.08 2.33 9.33
N PHE A 73 -0.56 1.30 8.64
CA PHE A 73 -1.69 0.51 9.16
C PHE A 73 -1.35 -0.12 10.52
N PRO A 74 -2.33 -0.30 11.43
CA PRO A 74 -2.12 -1.17 12.59
C PRO A 74 -1.54 -2.52 12.18
N GLY A 75 -0.50 -2.95 12.89
CA GLY A 75 0.27 -4.14 12.53
C GLY A 75 1.57 -3.86 11.78
N PHE A 76 1.75 -2.69 11.21
CA PHE A 76 2.88 -2.31 10.36
C PHE A 76 3.68 -1.13 10.94
N GLY A 77 4.94 -1.02 10.55
CA GLY A 77 5.81 0.10 10.86
C GLY A 77 5.78 0.54 12.32
N TRP A 78 5.51 1.81 12.56
CA TRP A 78 5.43 2.41 13.90
C TRP A 78 4.05 2.32 14.55
N SER A 79 3.01 1.97 13.82
CA SER A 79 1.69 1.79 14.39
C SER A 79 1.63 0.62 15.38
N ASP A 80 0.69 0.68 16.33
CA ASP A 80 0.46 -0.40 17.27
C ASP A 80 0.16 -1.73 16.57
N LYS A 81 0.53 -2.82 17.25
CA LYS A 81 0.38 -4.19 16.73
C LYS A 81 -0.51 -5.02 17.63
N PRO A 82 -1.82 -4.66 17.74
CA PRO A 82 -2.75 -5.33 18.62
C PRO A 82 -2.91 -6.81 18.29
N GLU A 83 -3.14 -7.66 19.30
CA GLU A 83 -3.31 -9.09 19.09
C GLU A 83 -4.77 -9.53 19.06
N ALA A 84 -5.60 -9.03 19.97
CA ALA A 84 -6.99 -9.47 20.12
C ALA A 84 -8.04 -8.39 19.82
N THR A 85 -7.66 -7.13 19.82
CA THR A 85 -8.56 -5.97 19.82
C THR A 85 -8.63 -5.28 18.45
N TYR A 86 -8.06 -5.88 17.41
CA TYR A 86 -8.06 -5.34 16.06
C TYR A 86 -8.20 -6.46 15.03
N GLU A 87 -9.11 -6.27 14.10
CA GLU A 87 -9.22 -7.11 12.91
C GLU A 87 -8.33 -6.53 11.79
N TYR A 88 -7.40 -7.32 11.33
CA TYR A 88 -6.50 -6.97 10.22
C TYR A 88 -7.23 -7.13 8.88
N SER A 89 -8.39 -6.49 8.77
CA SER A 89 -9.28 -6.50 7.63
C SER A 89 -8.95 -5.35 6.67
N LEU A 90 -9.03 -5.58 5.37
CA LEU A 90 -8.88 -4.54 4.34
C LEU A 90 -10.00 -3.48 4.44
N MET A 91 -11.19 -3.89 4.89
CA MET A 91 -12.29 -2.97 5.15
C MET A 91 -11.96 -2.00 6.30
N VAL A 92 -11.42 -2.54 7.41
CA VAL A 92 -10.99 -1.73 8.56
C VAL A 92 -9.78 -0.88 8.21
N HIS A 93 -8.87 -1.37 7.36
CA HIS A 93 -7.76 -0.56 6.85
C HIS A 93 -8.25 0.65 6.04
N ALA A 94 -9.34 0.52 5.27
CA ALA A 94 -9.95 1.68 4.62
C ALA A 94 -10.52 2.70 5.65
N ASP A 95 -11.08 2.23 6.76
CA ASP A 95 -11.54 3.11 7.86
C ASP A 95 -10.36 3.82 8.54
N VAL A 96 -9.20 3.14 8.70
CA VAL A 96 -7.96 3.77 9.18
C VAL A 96 -7.52 4.90 8.24
N ALA A 97 -7.53 4.66 6.92
CA ALA A 97 -7.17 5.69 5.94
C ALA A 97 -8.07 6.93 6.08
N PHE A 98 -9.38 6.74 6.20
CA PHE A 98 -10.30 7.85 6.43
C PHE A 98 -10.04 8.57 7.76
N ALA A 99 -9.77 7.85 8.85
CA ALA A 99 -9.46 8.48 10.14
C ALA A 99 -8.19 9.36 10.05
N VAL A 100 -7.16 8.90 9.34
CA VAL A 100 -5.93 9.68 9.09
C VAL A 100 -6.23 10.92 8.26
N TRP A 101 -6.97 10.79 7.17
CA TRP A 101 -7.33 11.91 6.30
C TRP A 101 -8.20 12.95 7.03
N GLN A 102 -9.10 12.48 7.89
CA GLN A 102 -9.91 13.36 8.75
C GLN A 102 -9.06 14.13 9.74
N HIS A 103 -8.10 13.48 10.40
CA HIS A 103 -7.17 14.14 11.33
C HIS A 103 -6.44 15.32 10.67
N PHE A 104 -5.96 15.13 9.46
CA PHE A 104 -5.31 16.18 8.69
C PHE A 104 -6.26 17.17 7.99
N GLY A 105 -7.57 17.03 8.19
CA GLY A 105 -8.57 17.92 7.57
C GLY A 105 -8.67 17.80 6.06
N VAL A 106 -8.22 16.68 5.47
CA VAL A 106 -8.28 16.42 4.02
C VAL A 106 -9.73 16.32 3.57
N LYS A 107 -10.12 17.10 2.57
CA LYS A 107 -11.48 17.07 2.00
C LYS A 107 -11.59 16.22 0.73
N GLY A 108 -10.47 15.85 0.14
CA GLY A 108 -10.33 15.06 -1.07
C GLY A 108 -8.88 14.93 -1.48
N GLY A 109 -8.59 14.11 -2.50
CA GLY A 109 -7.23 13.97 -3.02
C GLY A 109 -7.06 12.81 -3.99
N HIS A 110 -5.85 12.73 -4.54
CA HIS A 110 -5.39 11.62 -5.34
C HIS A 110 -4.92 10.48 -4.45
N VAL A 111 -5.38 9.26 -4.66
CA VAL A 111 -4.92 8.09 -3.91
C VAL A 111 -3.92 7.32 -4.75
N LEU A 112 -2.75 7.03 -4.19
CA LEU A 112 -1.76 6.13 -4.75
C LEU A 112 -1.48 4.99 -3.79
N ALA A 113 -1.66 3.78 -4.27
CA ALA A 113 -1.56 2.57 -3.46
C ALA A 113 -0.61 1.53 -4.07
N HIS A 114 0.08 0.81 -3.19
CA HIS A 114 1.00 -0.25 -3.56
C HIS A 114 0.63 -1.59 -2.89
N ASP A 115 0.83 -2.71 -3.60
CA ASP A 115 0.64 -4.10 -3.15
C ASP A 115 -0.70 -4.36 -2.43
N MET A 116 -0.70 -4.66 -1.12
CA MET A 116 -1.91 -4.84 -0.31
C MET A 116 -2.75 -3.56 -0.27
N GLY A 117 -2.10 -2.41 -0.25
CA GLY A 117 -2.75 -1.10 -0.28
C GLY A 117 -3.65 -0.91 -1.50
N VAL A 118 -3.34 -1.56 -2.63
CA VAL A 118 -4.21 -1.56 -3.82
C VAL A 118 -5.60 -2.10 -3.49
N SER A 119 -5.70 -3.17 -2.69
CA SER A 119 -7.01 -3.70 -2.27
C SER A 119 -7.74 -2.74 -1.34
N VAL A 120 -7.02 -2.05 -0.44
CA VAL A 120 -7.60 -1.02 0.43
C VAL A 120 -8.10 0.16 -0.39
N ALA A 121 -7.30 0.66 -1.34
CA ALA A 121 -7.70 1.76 -2.21
C ALA A 121 -8.89 1.38 -3.12
N THR A 122 -8.97 0.14 -3.57
CA THR A 122 -10.11 -0.35 -4.34
C THR A 122 -11.36 -0.53 -3.47
N GLU A 123 -11.21 -0.84 -2.16
CA GLU A 123 -12.33 -0.80 -1.22
C GLU A 123 -12.85 0.65 -1.04
N ILE A 124 -11.96 1.62 -0.94
CA ILE A 124 -12.32 3.04 -0.88
C ILE A 124 -13.05 3.46 -2.16
N LEU A 125 -12.57 3.02 -3.33
CA LEU A 125 -13.26 3.21 -4.60
C LEU A 125 -14.65 2.56 -4.62
N ALA A 126 -14.78 1.33 -4.10
CA ALA A 126 -16.07 0.65 -4.05
C ALA A 126 -17.08 1.38 -3.15
N ARG A 127 -16.62 2.04 -2.08
CA ARG A 127 -17.46 2.93 -1.27
C ARG A 127 -17.81 4.22 -2.03
N HIS A 128 -16.89 4.78 -2.78
CA HIS A 128 -17.17 5.93 -3.65
C HIS A 128 -18.28 5.63 -4.65
N GLU A 129 -18.19 4.51 -5.37
CA GLU A 129 -19.18 4.07 -6.36
C GLU A 129 -20.58 3.74 -5.76
N GLN A 130 -20.70 3.69 -4.44
CA GLN A 130 -21.92 3.41 -3.69
C GLN A 130 -22.38 4.60 -2.86
N ASP A 131 -21.79 5.78 -3.02
CA ASP A 131 -22.07 6.99 -2.23
C ASP A 131 -21.90 6.78 -0.70
N LEU A 132 -20.95 5.92 -0.31
CA LEU A 132 -20.67 5.57 1.09
C LEU A 132 -19.43 6.28 1.64
N LEU A 133 -18.86 7.25 0.94
CA LEU A 133 -17.77 8.06 1.47
C LEU A 133 -18.26 8.94 2.64
N PRO A 134 -17.39 9.20 3.64
CA PRO A 134 -17.74 10.11 4.72
C PRO A 134 -18.09 11.51 4.20
N LYS A 135 -19.15 12.12 4.71
CA LYS A 135 -19.62 13.46 4.26
C LYS A 135 -18.58 14.56 4.39
N TRP A 136 -17.67 14.45 5.36
CA TRP A 136 -16.59 15.42 5.55
C TRP A 136 -15.53 15.35 4.44
N PHE A 137 -15.41 14.21 3.73
CA PHE A 137 -14.54 14.04 2.56
C PHE A 137 -15.28 14.55 1.31
N SER A 138 -15.68 15.81 1.37
CA SER A 138 -16.70 16.44 0.52
C SER A 138 -16.25 16.70 -0.92
N VAL A 139 -14.94 16.83 -1.17
CA VAL A 139 -14.39 16.96 -2.53
C VAL A 139 -14.16 15.56 -3.14
N GLY A 140 -13.92 14.56 -2.30
CA GLY A 140 -13.82 13.16 -2.71
C GLY A 140 -12.51 12.79 -3.42
N LEU A 141 -12.51 11.62 -4.04
CA LEU A 141 -11.37 11.11 -4.80
C LEU A 141 -11.18 11.89 -6.10
N GLN A 142 -9.94 12.32 -6.37
CA GLN A 142 -9.57 12.99 -7.61
C GLN A 142 -9.08 12.00 -8.67
N SER A 143 -8.36 10.98 -8.26
CA SER A 143 -7.91 9.86 -9.10
C SER A 143 -7.45 8.70 -8.23
N LEU A 144 -7.22 7.56 -8.87
CA LEU A 144 -6.68 6.37 -8.24
C LEU A 144 -5.51 5.81 -9.04
N THR A 145 -4.31 5.77 -8.45
CA THR A 145 -3.13 5.11 -9.02
C THR A 145 -2.85 3.81 -8.26
N LEU A 146 -2.87 2.69 -8.98
CA LEU A 146 -2.62 1.36 -8.46
C LEU A 146 -1.27 0.85 -8.95
N THR A 147 -0.37 0.52 -8.02
CA THR A 147 0.97 0.04 -8.35
C THR A 147 1.21 -1.37 -7.81
N ASN A 148 1.57 -2.28 -8.70
CA ASN A 148 2.05 -3.63 -8.34
C ASN A 148 1.18 -4.38 -7.31
N GLY A 149 -0.14 -4.32 -7.44
CA GLY A 149 -1.11 -4.92 -6.51
C GLY A 149 -1.58 -6.30 -6.94
N SER A 150 -1.49 -7.30 -6.07
CA SER A 150 -1.95 -8.67 -6.33
C SER A 150 -3.46 -8.85 -6.15
N MET A 151 -4.29 -8.07 -6.86
CA MET A 151 -5.72 -8.07 -6.59
C MET A 151 -6.55 -9.03 -7.44
N VAL A 152 -6.03 -9.56 -8.55
CA VAL A 152 -6.70 -10.58 -9.36
C VAL A 152 -6.16 -11.95 -8.99
N LEU A 153 -6.95 -12.76 -8.29
CA LEU A 153 -6.48 -14.02 -7.71
C LEU A 153 -6.09 -15.07 -8.73
N GLU A 154 -6.66 -15.03 -9.91
CA GLU A 154 -6.32 -15.94 -11.03
C GLU A 154 -4.83 -15.85 -11.41
N PHE A 155 -4.24 -14.65 -11.28
CA PHE A 155 -2.82 -14.40 -11.54
C PHE A 155 -1.93 -14.55 -10.30
N THR A 156 -2.53 -14.81 -9.12
CA THR A 156 -1.80 -14.86 -7.86
C THR A 156 -1.48 -16.31 -7.47
N ARG A 157 -0.19 -16.59 -7.22
CA ARG A 157 0.24 -17.89 -6.69
C ARG A 157 0.86 -17.71 -5.32
N LEU A 158 0.15 -18.17 -4.29
CA LEU A 158 0.69 -18.18 -2.93
C LEU A 158 1.93 -19.08 -2.83
N ARG A 159 2.99 -18.54 -2.24
CA ARG A 159 4.19 -19.29 -1.89
C ARG A 159 3.89 -20.27 -0.76
N ILE A 160 4.70 -21.31 -0.60
CA ILE A 160 4.52 -22.33 0.46
C ILE A 160 4.48 -21.67 1.85
N THR A 161 5.39 -20.73 2.13
CA THR A 161 5.41 -19.99 3.39
C THR A 161 4.11 -19.23 3.64
N GLN A 162 3.54 -18.58 2.63
CA GLN A 162 2.26 -17.87 2.75
C GLN A 162 1.10 -18.85 3.04
N LYS A 163 1.08 -20.01 2.38
CA LYS A 163 0.08 -21.07 2.65
C LYS A 163 0.17 -21.59 4.08
N LEU A 164 1.39 -21.79 4.60
CA LEU A 164 1.63 -22.22 5.97
C LEU A 164 1.20 -21.15 6.97
N LEU A 165 1.50 -19.87 6.72
CA LEU A 165 1.05 -18.76 7.56
C LEU A 165 -0.48 -18.60 7.58
N LEU A 166 -1.16 -18.85 6.45
CA LEU A 166 -2.62 -18.82 6.35
C LEU A 166 -3.32 -20.04 6.94
N SER A 167 -2.57 -21.10 7.26
CA SER A 167 -3.13 -22.33 7.85
C SER A 167 -3.60 -22.13 9.29
N ARG A 168 -4.30 -23.16 9.85
CA ARG A 168 -4.72 -23.17 11.26
C ARG A 168 -3.53 -23.02 12.23
N ASN A 169 -2.37 -23.56 11.84
CA ASN A 169 -1.14 -23.51 12.63
C ASN A 169 -0.23 -22.33 12.25
N GLY A 170 -0.77 -21.29 11.59
CA GLY A 170 0.00 -20.14 11.10
C GLY A 170 0.86 -19.48 12.15
N ARG A 171 0.40 -19.37 13.42
CA ARG A 171 1.19 -18.84 14.55
C ARG A 171 2.47 -19.64 14.80
N PHE A 172 2.40 -20.97 14.72
CA PHE A 172 3.57 -21.84 14.89
C PHE A 172 4.56 -21.65 13.71
N PHE A 173 4.08 -21.70 12.48
CA PHE A 173 4.92 -21.49 11.31
C PHE A 173 5.53 -20.09 11.26
N ASN A 174 4.82 -19.06 11.74
CA ASN A 174 5.35 -17.71 11.83
C ASN A 174 6.62 -17.66 12.71
N ARG A 175 6.65 -18.37 13.84
CA ARG A 175 7.83 -18.44 14.72
C ARG A 175 9.02 -19.11 14.05
N LEU A 176 8.79 -20.07 13.15
CA LEU A 176 9.85 -20.82 12.46
C LEU A 176 10.39 -20.10 11.23
N PHE A 177 9.52 -19.43 10.47
CA PHE A 177 9.87 -18.93 9.13
C PHE A 177 10.06 -17.41 9.06
N ILE A 178 9.59 -16.65 10.05
CA ILE A 178 9.80 -15.19 10.04
C ILE A 178 11.09 -14.87 10.81
N ILE A 179 12.21 -15.08 10.12
CA ILE A 179 13.57 -14.73 10.52
C ILE A 179 14.21 -13.92 9.39
N TYR A 180 15.16 -13.02 9.70
CA TYR A 180 15.75 -12.10 8.74
C TYR A 180 16.30 -12.79 7.47
N ARG A 181 17.04 -13.87 7.63
CA ARG A 181 17.66 -14.58 6.48
C ARG A 181 16.61 -15.04 5.46
N LEU A 182 15.48 -15.58 5.94
CA LEU A 182 14.40 -16.05 5.10
C LEU A 182 13.58 -14.88 4.55
N PHE A 183 13.32 -13.86 5.38
CA PHE A 183 12.67 -12.63 4.97
C PHE A 183 13.45 -11.96 3.82
N ARG A 184 14.76 -11.75 3.97
CA ARG A 184 15.63 -11.19 2.93
C ARG A 184 15.52 -11.97 1.61
N HIS A 185 15.59 -13.29 1.68
CA HIS A 185 15.44 -14.14 0.49
C HIS A 185 14.06 -13.97 -0.17
N GLN A 186 13.01 -13.92 0.63
CA GLN A 186 11.63 -13.76 0.13
C GLN A 186 11.41 -12.38 -0.51
N ILE A 187 11.91 -11.31 0.10
CA ILE A 187 11.81 -9.95 -0.45
C ILE A 187 12.57 -9.82 -1.77
N ARG A 188 13.81 -10.30 -1.85
CA ARG A 188 14.56 -10.32 -3.11
C ARG A 188 13.84 -11.10 -4.20
N SER A 189 13.37 -12.30 -3.88
CA SER A 189 12.60 -13.13 -4.81
C SER A 189 11.25 -12.50 -5.19
N ALA A 190 10.65 -11.70 -4.34
CA ALA A 190 9.42 -10.96 -4.62
C ALA A 190 9.68 -9.78 -5.54
N HIS A 191 10.79 -9.07 -5.32
CA HIS A 191 11.16 -7.92 -6.14
C HIS A 191 11.36 -8.30 -7.62
N GLY A 192 11.99 -9.44 -7.89
CA GLY A 192 12.10 -10.01 -9.23
C GLY A 192 13.39 -9.65 -10.00
N ASN A 193 14.18 -8.70 -9.49
CA ASN A 193 15.50 -8.33 -10.04
C ASN A 193 16.47 -7.88 -8.94
N ASP A 194 17.70 -7.48 -9.29
CA ASP A 194 18.77 -7.15 -8.34
C ASP A 194 18.84 -5.65 -7.96
N ARG A 195 17.88 -4.83 -8.38
CA ARG A 195 17.92 -3.37 -8.13
C ARG A 195 17.58 -2.98 -6.70
N LEU A 196 16.94 -3.85 -5.90
CA LEU A 196 16.65 -3.57 -4.51
C LEU A 196 17.87 -3.82 -3.63
N ALA A 197 18.43 -2.75 -3.07
CA ALA A 197 19.63 -2.81 -2.22
C ALA A 197 19.37 -3.57 -0.91
N ASP A 198 20.41 -4.19 -0.34
CA ASP A 198 20.32 -4.88 0.94
C ASP A 198 19.93 -3.95 2.10
N GLY A 199 20.35 -2.70 2.05
CA GLY A 199 19.95 -1.68 3.03
C GLY A 199 18.44 -1.43 3.06
N GLU A 200 17.79 -1.42 1.89
CA GLU A 200 16.33 -1.28 1.79
C GLU A 200 15.60 -2.51 2.34
N ILE A 201 16.12 -3.71 2.05
CA ILE A 201 15.56 -4.96 2.61
C ILE A 201 15.73 -4.98 4.14
N TRP A 202 16.84 -4.47 4.65
CA TRP A 202 17.09 -4.34 6.09
C TRP A 202 16.11 -3.35 6.72
N ALA A 203 15.87 -2.20 6.12
CA ALA A 203 14.90 -1.22 6.61
C ALA A 203 13.46 -1.78 6.65
N LEU A 204 13.07 -2.55 5.62
CA LEU A 204 11.79 -3.28 5.64
C LEU A 204 11.73 -4.27 6.82
N TRP A 205 12.83 -5.00 7.08
CA TRP A 205 12.89 -5.91 8.23
C TRP A 205 12.81 -5.16 9.56
N GLU A 206 13.57 -4.08 9.74
CA GLU A 206 13.51 -3.25 10.93
C GLU A 206 12.10 -2.75 11.22
N GLY A 207 11.39 -2.26 10.18
CA GLY A 207 9.98 -1.86 10.30
C GLY A 207 9.06 -2.99 10.77
N ASN A 208 9.34 -4.22 10.34
CA ASN A 208 8.57 -5.39 10.74
C ASN A 208 8.89 -5.88 12.17
N VAL A 209 10.10 -5.68 12.69
CA VAL A 209 10.45 -6.10 14.05
C VAL A 209 10.05 -5.09 15.12
N LEU A 210 9.75 -3.83 14.74
CA LEU A 210 9.21 -2.85 15.67
C LEU A 210 8.03 -3.44 16.46
N GLN A 211 8.04 -3.29 17.79
CA GLN A 211 6.99 -3.79 18.69
C GLN A 211 6.63 -5.26 18.46
N ASP A 212 7.61 -6.11 18.10
CA ASP A 212 7.42 -7.54 17.81
C ASP A 212 6.45 -7.82 16.64
N GLY A 213 6.28 -6.90 15.69
CA GLY A 213 5.38 -7.04 14.54
C GLY A 213 5.65 -8.27 13.69
N HIS A 214 6.94 -8.64 13.49
CA HIS A 214 7.33 -9.83 12.77
C HIS A 214 6.71 -11.13 13.34
N ARG A 215 6.32 -11.15 14.62
CA ARG A 215 5.61 -12.28 15.24
C ARG A 215 4.13 -12.36 14.89
N LYS A 216 3.60 -11.36 14.16
CA LYS A 216 2.17 -11.24 13.84
C LYS A 216 1.88 -11.32 12.34
N ILE A 217 2.88 -11.59 11.50
CA ILE A 217 2.75 -11.71 10.05
C ILE A 217 1.65 -12.70 9.64
N TYR A 218 1.46 -13.80 10.39
CA TYR A 218 0.38 -14.77 10.17
C TYR A 218 -1.03 -14.18 10.32
N ARG A 219 -1.18 -13.05 11.01
CA ARG A 219 -2.45 -12.29 11.06
C ARG A 219 -2.56 -11.34 9.90
N LEU A 220 -1.49 -10.60 9.65
CA LEU A 220 -1.45 -9.59 8.61
C LEU A 220 -1.76 -10.19 7.23
N ILE A 221 -1.23 -11.37 6.93
CA ILE A 221 -1.43 -12.03 5.62
C ILE A 221 -2.87 -12.51 5.37
N ARG A 222 -3.75 -12.46 6.38
CA ARG A 222 -5.16 -12.92 6.24
C ARG A 222 -5.99 -12.11 5.26
N TYR A 223 -5.54 -10.94 4.85
CA TYR A 223 -6.18 -10.15 3.80
C TYR A 223 -6.39 -10.94 2.50
N TYR A 224 -5.60 -11.97 2.24
CA TYR A 224 -5.83 -12.89 1.10
C TYR A 224 -7.21 -13.56 1.13
N ARG A 225 -7.77 -13.82 2.31
CA ARG A 225 -9.11 -14.40 2.44
C ARG A 225 -10.19 -13.41 2.04
N GLU A 226 -9.99 -12.15 2.34
CA GLU A 226 -10.91 -11.08 1.95
C GLU A 226 -10.82 -10.80 0.45
N ARG A 227 -9.62 -10.85 -0.14
CA ARG A 227 -9.48 -10.82 -1.60
C ARG A 227 -10.32 -11.89 -2.26
N ALA A 228 -10.26 -13.14 -1.80
CA ALA A 228 -11.05 -14.24 -2.33
C ALA A 228 -12.56 -14.01 -2.21
N ARG A 229 -13.00 -13.29 -1.18
CA ARG A 229 -14.41 -12.99 -0.93
C ARG A 229 -14.92 -11.81 -1.78
N PHE A 230 -14.14 -10.76 -1.93
CA PHE A 230 -14.62 -9.48 -2.43
C PHE A 230 -14.13 -9.10 -3.83
N GLU A 231 -13.10 -9.76 -4.34
CA GLU A 231 -12.53 -9.48 -5.67
C GLU A 231 -13.61 -9.35 -6.75
N LYS A 232 -14.36 -10.43 -6.99
CA LYS A 232 -15.33 -10.51 -8.10
C LYS A 232 -16.66 -9.82 -7.81
N THR A 233 -17.03 -9.69 -6.54
CA THR A 233 -18.35 -9.20 -6.15
C THR A 233 -18.36 -7.72 -5.82
N ARG A 234 -17.22 -7.14 -5.50
CA ARG A 234 -17.14 -5.77 -5.00
C ARG A 234 -16.05 -4.93 -5.71
N TRP A 235 -14.81 -5.42 -5.74
CA TRP A 235 -13.68 -4.60 -6.14
C TRP A 235 -13.48 -4.51 -7.65
N LEU A 236 -13.46 -5.63 -8.37
CA LEU A 236 -13.40 -5.57 -9.84
C LEU A 236 -14.60 -4.85 -10.45
N PRO A 237 -15.85 -5.05 -9.97
CA PRO A 237 -16.98 -4.24 -10.42
C PRO A 237 -16.84 -2.72 -10.16
N ALA A 238 -16.21 -2.31 -9.04
CA ALA A 238 -15.95 -0.89 -8.79
C ALA A 238 -14.96 -0.29 -9.79
N LEU A 239 -13.85 -1.01 -10.07
CA LEU A 239 -12.89 -0.60 -11.10
C LEU A 239 -13.52 -0.53 -12.50
N ALA A 240 -14.43 -1.43 -12.81
CA ALA A 240 -15.09 -1.47 -14.12
C ALA A 240 -16.06 -0.30 -14.35
N ARG A 241 -16.72 0.16 -13.28
CA ARG A 241 -17.77 1.19 -13.38
C ARG A 241 -17.28 2.61 -13.17
N THR A 242 -16.13 2.78 -12.51
CA THR A 242 -15.67 4.10 -12.11
C THR A 242 -15.43 5.04 -13.30
N ALA A 243 -15.90 6.27 -13.14
CA ALA A 243 -15.58 7.39 -14.03
C ALA A 243 -14.32 8.18 -13.56
N LEU A 244 -13.79 7.85 -12.37
CA LEU A 244 -12.58 8.50 -11.87
C LEU A 244 -11.38 8.21 -12.78
N PRO A 245 -10.47 9.18 -12.96
CA PRO A 245 -9.19 8.93 -13.61
C PRO A 245 -8.45 7.79 -12.89
N LEU A 246 -8.22 6.69 -13.60
CA LEU A 246 -7.61 5.47 -13.06
C LEU A 246 -6.29 5.19 -13.76
N HIS A 247 -5.24 4.98 -12.98
CA HIS A 247 -3.89 4.66 -13.44
C HIS A 247 -3.44 3.30 -12.91
N LEU A 248 -3.10 2.41 -13.82
CA LEU A 248 -2.42 1.14 -13.56
C LEU A 248 -0.94 1.34 -13.89
N CYS A 249 -0.07 1.38 -12.88
CA CYS A 249 1.36 1.64 -13.05
C CYS A 249 2.16 0.44 -12.52
N TRP A 250 2.78 -0.34 -13.42
CA TRP A 250 3.25 -1.68 -13.08
C TRP A 250 4.68 -1.95 -13.54
N GLY A 251 5.53 -2.44 -12.63
CA GLY A 251 6.84 -2.97 -12.97
C GLY A 251 6.73 -4.33 -13.69
N ASP A 252 7.44 -4.50 -14.81
CA ASP A 252 7.38 -5.73 -15.62
C ASP A 252 8.20 -6.89 -15.04
N GLN A 253 9.12 -6.61 -14.09
CA GLN A 253 9.94 -7.60 -13.42
C GLN A 253 9.33 -8.10 -12.10
N ASP A 254 8.12 -7.65 -11.74
CA ASP A 254 7.44 -8.08 -10.51
C ASP A 254 7.15 -9.59 -10.51
N ALA A 255 7.71 -10.29 -9.53
CA ALA A 255 7.52 -11.73 -9.39
C ALA A 255 6.27 -12.11 -8.56
N VAL A 256 5.60 -11.13 -7.93
CA VAL A 256 4.39 -11.31 -7.10
C VAL A 256 3.15 -10.87 -7.86
N ALA A 257 3.05 -9.58 -8.15
CA ALA A 257 1.97 -8.99 -8.93
C ALA A 257 2.40 -8.90 -10.40
N LYS A 258 2.40 -10.02 -11.10
CA LYS A 258 2.90 -10.09 -12.47
C LYS A 258 2.23 -9.09 -13.39
N VAL A 259 3.00 -8.52 -14.31
CA VAL A 259 2.54 -7.54 -15.30
C VAL A 259 1.30 -8.01 -16.11
N ALA A 260 1.15 -9.31 -16.32
CA ALA A 260 -0.05 -9.90 -16.93
C ALA A 260 -1.35 -9.52 -16.18
N MET A 261 -1.27 -9.27 -14.87
CA MET A 261 -2.42 -8.78 -14.09
C MET A 261 -2.82 -7.36 -14.51
N ALA A 262 -1.85 -6.47 -14.73
CA ALA A 262 -2.13 -5.10 -15.18
C ALA A 262 -2.76 -5.09 -16.58
N HIS A 263 -2.26 -5.92 -17.49
CA HIS A 263 -2.87 -6.10 -18.82
C HIS A 263 -4.29 -6.64 -18.72
N TYR A 264 -4.53 -7.66 -17.90
CA TYR A 264 -5.87 -8.20 -17.67
C TYR A 264 -6.82 -7.12 -17.12
N LEU A 265 -6.40 -6.36 -16.12
CA LEU A 265 -7.21 -5.25 -15.57
C LEU A 265 -7.56 -4.23 -16.67
N LYS A 266 -6.57 -3.80 -17.46
CA LYS A 266 -6.77 -2.85 -18.56
C LYS A 266 -7.71 -3.39 -19.64
N GLU A 267 -7.54 -4.64 -20.04
CA GLU A 267 -8.26 -5.20 -21.20
C GLU A 267 -9.64 -5.74 -20.84
N LYS A 268 -9.79 -6.29 -19.62
CA LYS A 268 -11.00 -7.06 -19.25
C LYS A 268 -11.83 -6.43 -18.14
N VAL A 269 -11.27 -5.47 -17.39
CA VAL A 269 -11.96 -4.90 -16.22
C VAL A 269 -12.19 -3.40 -16.37
N CYS A 270 -11.15 -2.62 -16.59
CA CYS A 270 -11.21 -1.15 -16.61
C CYS A 270 -10.49 -0.58 -17.85
N SER A 271 -11.11 -0.74 -19.01
CA SER A 271 -10.56 -0.29 -20.28
C SER A 271 -10.32 1.22 -20.36
N GLN A 272 -11.00 2.01 -19.54
CA GLN A 272 -10.80 3.46 -19.38
C GLN A 272 -9.51 3.83 -18.66
N ALA A 273 -8.89 2.91 -17.87
CA ALA A 273 -7.68 3.19 -17.12
C ALA A 273 -6.49 3.53 -18.03
N THR A 274 -5.63 4.43 -17.61
CA THR A 274 -4.29 4.58 -18.18
C THR A 274 -3.42 3.44 -17.71
N LEU A 275 -2.71 2.75 -18.61
CA LEU A 275 -1.74 1.72 -18.29
C LEU A 275 -0.32 2.23 -18.56
N THR A 276 0.53 2.19 -17.54
CA THR A 276 1.97 2.47 -17.66
C THR A 276 2.75 1.24 -17.22
N ILE A 277 3.57 0.68 -18.08
CA ILE A 277 4.51 -0.40 -17.75
C ILE A 277 5.88 0.21 -17.50
N MET A 278 6.38 0.01 -16.28
CA MET A 278 7.70 0.45 -15.84
C MET A 278 8.72 -0.63 -16.21
N SER A 279 9.39 -0.44 -17.33
CA SER A 279 10.34 -1.44 -17.85
C SER A 279 11.53 -1.62 -16.92
N GLY A 280 11.86 -2.86 -16.61
CA GLY A 280 12.96 -3.24 -15.73
C GLY A 280 12.72 -2.98 -14.24
N LEU A 281 11.52 -2.55 -13.82
CA LEU A 281 11.20 -2.34 -12.40
C LEU A 281 10.55 -3.60 -11.80
N GLY A 282 10.99 -3.91 -10.58
CA GLY A 282 10.45 -5.00 -9.78
C GLY A 282 9.29 -4.57 -8.89
N HIS A 283 8.89 -5.48 -7.98
CA HIS A 283 7.75 -5.26 -7.07
C HIS A 283 7.88 -3.98 -6.23
N PHE A 284 9.02 -3.76 -5.59
CA PHE A 284 9.30 -2.58 -4.78
C PHE A 284 10.00 -1.48 -5.62
N GLY A 285 9.42 -1.11 -6.76
CA GLY A 285 10.01 -0.15 -7.69
C GLY A 285 10.32 1.21 -7.05
N GLN A 286 9.46 1.67 -6.12
CA GLN A 286 9.62 2.91 -5.36
C GLN A 286 10.88 2.94 -4.48
N MET A 287 11.40 1.77 -4.09
CA MET A 287 12.65 1.63 -3.33
C MET A 287 13.84 1.23 -4.22
N GLY A 288 13.61 0.35 -5.19
CA GLY A 288 14.67 -0.20 -6.03
C GLY A 288 15.08 0.69 -7.22
N SER A 289 14.18 1.53 -7.71
CA SER A 289 14.39 2.42 -8.86
C SER A 289 13.54 3.69 -8.70
N PRO A 290 13.79 4.51 -7.66
CA PRO A 290 12.90 5.61 -7.26
C PRO A 290 12.72 6.67 -8.36
N ALA A 291 13.76 7.02 -9.09
CA ALA A 291 13.67 8.06 -10.14
C ALA A 291 12.78 7.61 -11.31
N GLU A 292 12.97 6.40 -11.80
CA GLU A 292 12.14 5.84 -12.89
C GLU A 292 10.70 5.62 -12.43
N TRP A 293 10.50 5.20 -11.17
CA TRP A 293 9.17 5.01 -10.60
C TRP A 293 8.42 6.36 -10.49
N VAL A 294 9.07 7.41 -9.97
CA VAL A 294 8.49 8.76 -9.89
C VAL A 294 8.13 9.27 -11.26
N ALA A 295 9.03 9.16 -12.25
CA ALA A 295 8.77 9.61 -13.61
C ALA A 295 7.53 8.93 -14.22
N ALA A 296 7.38 7.61 -14.01
CA ALA A 296 6.25 6.84 -14.52
C ALA A 296 4.92 7.25 -13.85
N VAL A 297 4.94 7.49 -12.55
CA VAL A 297 3.77 7.93 -11.78
C VAL A 297 3.35 9.35 -12.19
N GLU A 298 4.30 10.30 -12.21
CA GLU A 298 4.03 11.70 -12.53
C GLU A 298 3.52 11.91 -13.95
N ALA A 299 3.93 11.07 -14.91
CA ALA A 299 3.46 11.14 -16.29
C ALA A 299 1.93 11.06 -16.44
N PHE A 300 1.25 10.45 -15.47
CA PHE A 300 -0.21 10.41 -15.42
C PHE A 300 -0.82 11.74 -14.98
N TYR A 301 -0.19 12.44 -14.05
CA TYR A 301 -0.71 13.66 -13.42
C TYR A 301 -0.35 14.94 -14.18
N ARG A 302 0.62 14.89 -15.10
CA ARG A 302 1.04 16.03 -15.93
C ARG A 302 0.17 16.26 -17.17
N LYS A 303 -0.86 15.41 -17.36
CA LYS A 303 -1.83 15.53 -18.46
C LYS A 303 -2.98 16.45 -18.05
#